data_0c3fb9d24a92536b5160b68ad6417a04
#
_entry.id   0c3fb9d24a92536b5160b68ad6417a04
#
_cell.length_a   1.000
_cell.length_b   1.000
_cell.length_c   1.000
_cell.angle_alpha   90.00
_cell.angle_beta   90.00
_cell.angle_gamma   90.00
#
_symmetry.space_group_name_H-M   'P 1'
#
loop_
_entity.id
_entity.type
_entity.pdbx_description
1 polymer ?
#
loop_
_entity_poly.entity_id
_entity_poly.type
_entity_poly.pdbx_seq_one_letter_code
_entity_poly.pdbx_strand_id
1 'polypeptide(L)'
;SEPLTVDFIKAHPFLMIDTQFYPREWKYKLLATIDHLDDQTNGLIINSENFQALKLIENRYKESVSSIYIDPPYNTDASSINYKNNYKSSSWLSLLNDRINVSANLLNNAGILCAAIDDEEVQGLRSVLQNNLLKEVGIVVVRSNPSGRKTSGKFSPAHEYALFFGKKDAQPGSLEVTEKKKKRY
;
A
#
# COMPACT_ATOMS: atom_id res chain seq x y z
N SER A 1 36.95 -14.08 -9.52
CA SER A 1 35.59 -14.48 -9.12
C SER A 1 35.65 -15.93 -8.69
N GLU A 2 35.29 -16.22 -7.47
CA GLU A 2 35.18 -17.60 -7.00
C GLU A 2 33.97 -18.27 -7.65
N PRO A 3 34.10 -19.56 -8.05
CA PRO A 3 33.00 -20.30 -8.63
C PRO A 3 31.88 -20.51 -7.58
N LEU A 4 30.65 -20.42 -8.01
CA LEU A 4 29.49 -20.68 -7.16
C LEU A 4 29.48 -22.16 -6.76
N THR A 5 29.78 -22.46 -5.48
CA THR A 5 29.77 -23.81 -4.93
C THR A 5 28.55 -24.07 -4.07
N VAL A 6 28.21 -25.34 -3.84
CA VAL A 6 27.12 -25.74 -2.92
C VAL A 6 27.38 -25.22 -1.51
N ASP A 7 28.63 -25.26 -1.04
CA ASP A 7 29.00 -24.77 0.29
C ASP A 7 28.87 -23.25 0.41
N PHE A 8 29.22 -22.54 -0.66
CA PHE A 8 28.98 -21.09 -0.73
C PHE A 8 27.48 -20.77 -0.61
N ILE A 9 26.62 -21.47 -1.36
CA ILE A 9 25.16 -21.27 -1.30
C ILE A 9 24.61 -21.57 0.09
N LYS A 10 25.06 -22.65 0.74
CA LYS A 10 24.66 -23.01 2.10
C LYS A 10 25.09 -21.97 3.14
N ALA A 11 26.26 -21.37 2.95
CA ALA A 11 26.75 -20.29 3.82
C ALA A 11 26.02 -18.96 3.61
N HIS A 12 25.29 -18.80 2.49
CA HIS A 12 24.59 -17.57 2.11
C HIS A 12 23.09 -17.85 1.82
N PRO A 13 22.28 -18.23 2.83
CA PRO A 13 20.90 -18.69 2.63
C PRO A 13 19.95 -17.61 2.13
N PHE A 14 20.34 -16.33 2.16
CA PHE A 14 19.58 -15.20 1.65
C PHE A 14 20.05 -14.72 0.27
N LEU A 15 20.89 -15.47 -0.40
CA LEU A 15 21.33 -15.14 -1.75
C LEU A 15 20.15 -15.23 -2.73
N MET A 16 19.83 -14.13 -3.37
CA MET A 16 18.76 -14.09 -4.38
C MET A 16 19.21 -14.70 -5.70
N ILE A 17 18.34 -15.51 -6.30
CA ILE A 17 18.52 -16.03 -7.66
C ILE A 17 17.58 -15.26 -8.58
N ASP A 18 18.13 -14.49 -9.52
CA ASP A 18 17.34 -13.83 -10.56
C ASP A 18 17.05 -14.83 -11.69
N THR A 19 15.80 -15.27 -11.75
CA THR A 19 15.37 -16.28 -12.71
C THR A 19 15.33 -15.76 -14.16
N GLN A 20 15.48 -14.46 -14.41
CA GLN A 20 15.54 -13.91 -15.78
C GLN A 20 16.77 -14.39 -16.57
N PHE A 21 17.87 -14.75 -15.87
CA PHE A 21 19.10 -15.26 -16.49
C PHE A 21 19.03 -16.74 -16.86
N TYR A 22 17.91 -17.42 -16.61
CA TYR A 22 17.75 -18.84 -16.84
C TYR A 22 16.61 -19.13 -17.83
N PRO A 23 16.65 -20.23 -18.59
CA PRO A 23 15.55 -20.64 -19.46
C PRO A 23 14.23 -20.80 -18.67
N ARG A 24 13.12 -20.48 -19.34
CA ARG A 24 11.80 -20.53 -18.73
C ARG A 24 11.44 -21.91 -18.15
N GLU A 25 11.83 -22.97 -18.84
CA GLU A 25 11.63 -24.34 -18.39
C GLU A 25 12.40 -24.66 -17.11
N TRP A 26 13.61 -24.12 -16.94
CA TRP A 26 14.37 -24.26 -15.70
C TRP A 26 13.65 -23.63 -14.53
N LYS A 27 13.11 -22.43 -14.71
CA LYS A 27 12.31 -21.73 -13.71
C LYS A 27 11.12 -22.58 -13.26
N TYR A 28 10.35 -23.15 -14.20
CA TYR A 28 9.21 -23.99 -13.86
C TYR A 28 9.60 -25.28 -13.17
N LYS A 29 10.70 -25.92 -13.59
CA LYS A 29 11.24 -27.10 -12.89
C LYS A 29 11.62 -26.76 -11.44
N LEU A 30 12.29 -25.63 -11.22
CA LEU A 30 12.64 -25.17 -9.88
C LEU A 30 11.38 -24.93 -9.01
N LEU A 31 10.38 -24.22 -9.53
CA LEU A 31 9.14 -23.97 -8.79
C LEU A 31 8.39 -25.27 -8.47
N ALA A 32 8.42 -26.24 -9.38
CA ALA A 32 7.79 -27.55 -9.18
C ALA A 32 8.47 -28.44 -8.11
N THR A 33 9.68 -28.10 -7.67
CA THR A 33 10.34 -28.81 -6.55
C THR A 33 9.94 -28.27 -5.17
N ILE A 34 9.17 -27.19 -5.11
CA ILE A 34 8.74 -26.56 -3.88
C ILE A 34 7.32 -27.02 -3.57
N ASP A 35 7.17 -27.90 -2.59
CA ASP A 35 5.86 -28.32 -2.11
C ASP A 35 5.17 -27.15 -1.40
N HIS A 36 3.86 -26.99 -1.64
CA HIS A 36 3.07 -25.92 -1.02
C HIS A 36 3.70 -24.53 -1.18
N LEU A 37 4.09 -24.16 -2.41
CA LEU A 37 4.79 -22.92 -2.72
C LEU A 37 4.16 -21.68 -2.07
N ASP A 38 2.82 -21.61 -2.06
CA ASP A 38 2.09 -20.48 -1.50
C ASP A 38 2.31 -20.33 0.01
N ASP A 39 2.41 -21.45 0.74
CA ASP A 39 2.64 -21.46 2.19
C ASP A 39 4.09 -21.12 2.54
N GLN A 40 5.00 -21.31 1.59
CA GLN A 40 6.43 -21.04 1.76
C GLN A 40 6.84 -19.64 1.27
N THR A 41 5.93 -18.88 0.64
CA THR A 41 6.20 -17.51 0.20
C THR A 41 5.79 -16.50 1.26
N ASN A 42 6.68 -15.54 1.55
CA ASN A 42 6.43 -14.47 2.53
C ASN A 42 5.80 -13.22 1.89
N GLY A 43 5.61 -13.21 0.59
CA GLY A 43 5.03 -12.06 -0.11
C GLY A 43 4.86 -12.29 -1.61
N LEU A 44 4.08 -11.41 -2.21
CA LEU A 44 3.78 -11.39 -3.63
C LEU A 44 3.99 -9.99 -4.18
N ILE A 45 4.80 -9.86 -5.24
CA ILE A 45 4.98 -8.62 -6.00
C ILE A 45 4.34 -8.82 -7.37
N ILE A 46 3.41 -7.93 -7.73
CA ILE A 46 2.70 -7.98 -9.00
C ILE A 46 3.08 -6.77 -9.84
N ASN A 47 3.76 -6.99 -10.97
CA ASN A 47 4.05 -5.94 -11.94
C ASN A 47 2.91 -5.86 -12.97
N SER A 48 1.98 -4.96 -12.77
CA SER A 48 0.79 -4.76 -13.61
C SER A 48 0.21 -3.36 -13.43
N GLU A 49 -0.76 -2.99 -14.25
CA GLU A 49 -1.64 -1.86 -13.93
C GLU A 49 -2.43 -2.19 -12.64
N ASN A 50 -2.59 -1.20 -11.76
CA ASN A 50 -3.10 -1.40 -10.40
C ASN A 50 -4.49 -2.06 -10.36
N PHE A 51 -5.45 -1.59 -11.17
CA PHE A 51 -6.80 -2.14 -11.20
C PHE A 51 -6.81 -3.59 -11.68
N GLN A 52 -6.00 -3.91 -12.71
CA GLN A 52 -5.86 -5.27 -13.22
C GLN A 52 -5.23 -6.20 -12.18
N ALA A 53 -4.20 -5.72 -11.47
CA ALA A 53 -3.58 -6.47 -10.39
C ALA A 53 -4.58 -6.79 -9.27
N LEU A 54 -5.36 -5.79 -8.83
CA LEU A 54 -6.40 -5.98 -7.83
C LEU A 54 -7.46 -7.00 -8.27
N LYS A 55 -7.92 -6.93 -9.52
CA LYS A 55 -8.88 -7.90 -10.09
C LYS A 55 -8.30 -9.31 -10.15
N LEU A 56 -7.01 -9.46 -10.44
CA LEU A 56 -6.33 -10.76 -10.49
C LEU A 56 -6.33 -11.47 -9.14
N ILE A 57 -6.14 -10.72 -8.06
CA ILE A 57 -6.03 -11.28 -6.71
C ILE A 57 -7.35 -11.31 -5.94
N GLU A 58 -8.41 -10.65 -6.45
CA GLU A 58 -9.67 -10.43 -5.73
C GLU A 58 -10.27 -11.73 -5.20
N ASN A 59 -10.43 -12.75 -6.06
CA ASN A 59 -11.04 -14.01 -5.65
C ASN A 59 -10.20 -14.78 -4.61
N ARG A 60 -8.87 -14.71 -4.74
CA ARG A 60 -7.96 -15.45 -3.85
C ARG A 60 -7.88 -14.84 -2.47
N TYR A 61 -7.88 -13.49 -2.38
CA TYR A 61 -7.68 -12.76 -1.13
C TYR A 61 -8.95 -12.07 -0.63
N LYS A 62 -10.12 -12.47 -1.15
CA LYS A 62 -11.40 -11.93 -0.68
C LYS A 62 -11.54 -12.09 0.83
N GLU A 63 -11.86 -10.99 1.50
CA GLU A 63 -12.10 -10.92 2.96
C GLU A 63 -10.96 -11.50 3.83
N SER A 64 -9.73 -11.54 3.31
CA SER A 64 -8.58 -12.12 4.02
C SER A 64 -7.50 -11.12 4.40
N VAL A 65 -7.49 -9.93 3.78
CA VAL A 65 -6.47 -8.91 4.00
C VAL A 65 -6.78 -8.12 5.28
N SER A 66 -5.80 -8.03 6.17
CA SER A 66 -5.95 -7.32 7.45
C SER A 66 -5.65 -5.83 7.33
N SER A 67 -4.76 -5.41 6.41
CA SER A 67 -4.44 -4.01 6.21
C SER A 67 -4.08 -3.72 4.76
N ILE A 68 -4.50 -2.54 4.28
CA ILE A 68 -4.15 -2.00 2.98
C ILE A 68 -3.57 -0.61 3.20
N TYR A 69 -2.42 -0.33 2.58
CA TYR A 69 -1.85 1.01 2.51
C TYR A 69 -1.86 1.47 1.07
N ILE A 70 -2.36 2.68 0.83
CA ILE A 70 -2.31 3.33 -0.48
C ILE A 70 -1.70 4.72 -0.35
N ASP A 71 -0.92 5.08 -1.37
CA ASP A 71 -0.35 6.40 -1.58
C ASP A 71 -0.70 6.83 -3.01
N PRO A 72 -1.95 7.30 -3.24
CA PRO A 72 -2.40 7.66 -4.57
C PRO A 72 -1.71 8.93 -5.07
N PRO A 73 -1.71 9.20 -6.39
CA PRO A 73 -1.29 10.49 -6.90
C PRO A 73 -2.06 11.62 -6.22
N TYR A 74 -1.36 12.61 -5.65
CA TYR A 74 -2.00 13.73 -4.93
C TYR A 74 -2.71 14.72 -5.85
N ASN A 75 -2.64 14.51 -7.16
CA ASN A 75 -3.29 15.32 -8.18
C ASN A 75 -2.85 16.80 -8.20
N THR A 76 -1.65 17.07 -7.74
CA THR A 76 -1.07 18.42 -7.63
C THR A 76 0.04 18.64 -8.64
N ASP A 77 0.32 19.92 -8.96
CA ASP A 77 1.44 20.32 -9.83
C ASP A 77 2.82 20.14 -9.17
N ALA A 78 2.87 19.90 -7.87
CA ALA A 78 4.09 19.86 -7.08
C ALA A 78 4.83 18.51 -7.10
N SER A 79 4.30 17.48 -7.76
CA SER A 79 4.91 16.16 -7.80
C SER A 79 6.11 16.10 -8.74
N SER A 80 7.25 15.65 -8.23
CA SER A 80 8.45 15.35 -9.04
C SER A 80 8.40 13.98 -9.73
N ILE A 81 7.35 13.20 -9.51
CA ILE A 81 7.19 11.85 -10.04
C ILE A 81 6.47 11.94 -11.39
N ASN A 82 7.00 11.23 -12.41
CA ASN A 82 6.45 11.20 -13.77
C ASN A 82 5.19 10.33 -13.87
N TYR A 83 4.09 10.73 -13.22
CA TYR A 83 2.77 10.20 -13.52
C TYR A 83 1.81 11.35 -13.84
N LYS A 84 0.69 11.01 -14.46
CA LYS A 84 -0.29 12.02 -14.87
C LYS A 84 -0.89 12.70 -13.63
N ASN A 85 -0.64 14.00 -13.54
CA ASN A 85 -1.28 14.93 -12.61
C ASN A 85 -2.36 15.76 -13.30
N ASN A 86 -2.99 16.67 -12.59
CA ASN A 86 -4.00 17.60 -13.12
C ASN A 86 -5.21 16.90 -13.74
N TYR A 87 -5.62 15.79 -13.16
CA TYR A 87 -6.94 15.28 -13.43
C TYR A 87 -7.99 16.29 -12.96
N LYS A 88 -9.08 16.43 -13.69
CA LYS A 88 -10.29 16.98 -13.08
C LYS A 88 -10.62 16.13 -11.86
N SER A 89 -10.94 16.75 -10.72
CA SER A 89 -11.24 16.01 -9.46
C SER A 89 -12.24 14.87 -9.65
N SER A 90 -13.26 15.06 -10.50
CA SER A 90 -14.23 14.00 -10.83
C SER A 90 -13.60 12.78 -11.48
N SER A 91 -12.64 12.96 -12.39
CA SER A 91 -11.95 11.84 -13.07
C SER A 91 -11.01 11.12 -12.11
N TRP A 92 -10.32 11.87 -11.25
CA TRP A 92 -9.45 11.33 -10.22
C TRP A 92 -10.25 10.52 -9.18
N LEU A 93 -11.38 11.07 -8.71
CA LEU A 93 -12.28 10.38 -7.78
C LEU A 93 -12.86 9.10 -8.38
N SER A 94 -13.26 9.12 -9.66
CA SER A 94 -13.76 7.93 -10.35
C SER A 94 -12.68 6.85 -10.44
N LEU A 95 -11.45 7.22 -10.79
CA LEU A 95 -10.31 6.31 -10.87
C LEU A 95 -10.03 5.64 -9.52
N LEU A 96 -10.07 6.41 -8.41
CA LEU A 96 -9.85 5.87 -7.08
C LEU A 96 -11.04 5.05 -6.58
N ASN A 97 -12.27 5.47 -6.88
CA ASN A 97 -13.47 4.74 -6.48
C ASN A 97 -13.44 3.29 -6.96
N ASP A 98 -13.10 3.05 -8.21
CA ASP A 98 -13.04 1.70 -8.77
C ASP A 98 -12.00 0.82 -8.05
N ARG A 99 -10.85 1.37 -7.73
CA ARG A 99 -9.76 0.67 -7.03
C ARG A 99 -10.08 0.41 -5.57
N ILE A 100 -10.65 1.40 -4.89
CA ILE A 100 -11.05 1.30 -3.48
C ILE A 100 -12.18 0.29 -3.33
N ASN A 101 -13.13 0.24 -4.27
CA ASN A 101 -14.20 -0.75 -4.26
C ASN A 101 -13.66 -2.18 -4.26
N VAL A 102 -12.73 -2.50 -5.18
CA VAL A 102 -12.09 -3.83 -5.21
C VAL A 102 -11.27 -4.07 -3.94
N SER A 103 -10.51 -3.07 -3.50
CA SER A 103 -9.70 -3.15 -2.27
C SER A 103 -10.54 -3.41 -1.03
N ALA A 104 -11.72 -2.79 -0.92
CA ALA A 104 -12.65 -3.01 0.17
C ALA A 104 -13.17 -4.46 0.24
N ASN A 105 -13.30 -5.15 -0.91
CA ASN A 105 -13.67 -6.56 -0.95
C ASN A 105 -12.55 -7.50 -0.46
N LEU A 106 -11.30 -7.07 -0.54
CA LEU A 106 -10.17 -7.83 -0.02
C LEU A 106 -10.08 -7.77 1.52
N LEU A 107 -10.50 -6.67 2.14
CA LEU A 107 -10.41 -6.48 3.59
C LEU A 107 -11.32 -7.45 4.35
N ASN A 108 -10.77 -8.10 5.38
CA ASN A 108 -11.54 -8.85 6.36
C ASN A 108 -12.37 -7.91 7.26
N ASN A 109 -13.23 -8.46 8.11
CA ASN A 109 -14.18 -7.67 8.93
C ASN A 109 -13.51 -6.67 9.89
N ALA A 110 -12.30 -6.94 10.36
CA ALA A 110 -11.49 -6.05 11.19
C ALA A 110 -10.43 -5.28 10.39
N GLY A 111 -10.42 -5.45 9.06
CA GLY A 111 -9.42 -4.88 8.17
C GLY A 111 -9.47 -3.36 8.08
N ILE A 112 -8.31 -2.74 7.99
CA ILE A 112 -8.12 -1.29 7.91
C ILE A 112 -7.42 -0.92 6.61
N LEU A 113 -7.93 0.12 5.94
CA LEU A 113 -7.27 0.81 4.84
C LEU A 113 -6.73 2.14 5.35
N CYS A 114 -5.44 2.39 5.11
CA CYS A 114 -4.77 3.67 5.32
C CYS A 114 -4.47 4.30 3.98
N ALA A 115 -4.92 5.54 3.77
CA ALA A 115 -4.65 6.31 2.57
C ALA A 115 -3.88 7.58 2.92
N ALA A 116 -2.68 7.75 2.34
CA ALA A 116 -1.93 8.99 2.42
C ALA A 116 -2.46 9.98 1.38
N ILE A 117 -2.60 11.26 1.76
CA ILE A 117 -3.08 12.31 0.84
C ILE A 117 -2.71 13.70 1.38
N ASP A 118 -2.64 14.68 0.51
CA ASP A 118 -2.49 16.08 0.92
C ASP A 118 -3.83 16.82 1.08
N ASP A 119 -3.77 18.12 1.27
CA ASP A 119 -4.91 18.99 1.54
C ASP A 119 -5.81 19.25 0.31
N GLU A 120 -5.32 19.05 -0.92
CA GLU A 120 -6.12 19.35 -2.12
C GLU A 120 -7.25 18.34 -2.33
N GLU A 121 -6.99 17.04 -2.20
CA GLU A 121 -7.97 15.99 -2.50
C GLU A 121 -8.47 15.21 -1.26
N VAL A 122 -8.10 15.64 -0.04
CA VAL A 122 -8.48 14.94 1.21
C VAL A 122 -9.99 14.74 1.37
N GLN A 123 -10.80 15.75 1.05
CA GLN A 123 -12.24 15.68 1.20
C GLN A 123 -12.88 14.73 0.18
N GLY A 124 -12.38 14.78 -1.06
CA GLY A 124 -12.84 13.89 -2.12
C GLY A 124 -12.52 12.43 -1.81
N LEU A 125 -11.29 12.14 -1.42
CA LEU A 125 -10.88 10.79 -1.05
C LEU A 125 -11.66 10.25 0.15
N ARG A 126 -11.89 11.08 1.17
CA ARG A 126 -12.71 10.72 2.33
C ARG A 126 -14.12 10.30 1.92
N SER A 127 -14.75 11.04 1.00
CA SER A 127 -16.08 10.72 0.47
C SER A 127 -16.09 9.39 -0.29
N VAL A 128 -15.07 9.13 -1.10
CA VAL A 128 -14.93 7.86 -1.83
C VAL A 128 -14.78 6.69 -0.87
N LEU A 129 -13.98 6.82 0.18
CA LEU A 129 -13.79 5.77 1.19
C LEU A 129 -15.10 5.45 1.93
N GLN A 130 -15.88 6.46 2.30
CA GLN A 130 -17.18 6.30 2.94
C GLN A 130 -18.21 5.62 2.00
N ASN A 131 -18.24 6.01 0.74
CA ASN A 131 -19.16 5.46 -0.25
C ASN A 131 -18.91 3.98 -0.56
N ASN A 132 -17.70 3.47 -0.31
CA ASN A 132 -17.33 2.06 -0.47
C ASN A 132 -17.58 1.23 0.81
N LEU A 133 -18.53 1.63 1.65
CA LEU A 133 -18.94 0.94 2.87
C LEU A 133 -17.82 0.79 3.90
N LEU A 134 -16.86 1.71 3.89
CA LEU A 134 -15.81 1.77 4.89
C LEU A 134 -16.17 2.81 5.96
N LYS A 135 -16.01 2.40 7.21
CA LYS A 135 -16.19 3.24 8.37
C LYS A 135 -14.92 4.02 8.66
N GLU A 136 -15.02 5.31 8.91
CA GLU A 136 -13.89 6.10 9.37
C GLU A 136 -13.41 5.61 10.75
N VAL A 137 -12.15 5.26 10.85
CA VAL A 137 -11.48 4.87 12.09
C VAL A 137 -10.75 6.08 12.69
N GLY A 138 -10.21 6.95 11.86
CA GLY A 138 -9.57 8.20 12.28
C GLY A 138 -8.79 8.88 11.16
N ILE A 139 -8.42 10.12 11.41
CA ILE A 139 -7.56 10.92 10.54
C ILE A 139 -6.37 11.37 11.36
N VAL A 140 -5.16 11.12 10.85
CA VAL A 140 -3.91 11.53 11.47
C VAL A 140 -3.24 12.58 10.59
N VAL A 141 -2.81 13.66 11.20
CA VAL A 141 -1.98 14.69 10.56
C VAL A 141 -0.52 14.27 10.65
N VAL A 142 0.12 14.13 9.50
CA VAL A 142 1.51 13.71 9.37
C VAL A 142 2.36 14.93 9.00
N ARG A 143 3.33 15.28 9.81
CA ARG A 143 4.29 16.33 9.47
C ARG A 143 5.26 15.82 8.41
N SER A 144 5.11 16.27 7.16
CA SER A 144 5.91 15.80 6.02
C SER A 144 7.07 16.72 5.69
N ASN A 145 6.84 18.03 5.63
CA ASN A 145 7.88 19.00 5.32
C ASN A 145 7.89 20.15 6.33
N PRO A 146 8.84 20.18 7.30
CA PRO A 146 8.90 21.24 8.31
C PRO A 146 9.04 22.66 7.76
N SER A 147 9.64 22.81 6.57
CA SER A 147 9.82 24.11 5.93
C SER A 147 8.59 24.58 5.14
N GLY A 148 7.55 23.74 5.07
CA GLY A 148 6.37 23.97 4.24
C GLY A 148 6.60 23.73 2.75
N ARG A 149 5.52 23.43 2.03
CA ARG A 149 5.53 23.35 0.57
C ARG A 149 5.31 24.74 -0.01
N LYS A 150 6.10 25.13 -1.02
CA LYS A 150 5.89 26.40 -1.72
C LYS A 150 4.54 26.38 -2.44
N THR A 151 3.63 27.23 -2.02
CA THR A 151 2.32 27.45 -2.66
C THR A 151 2.18 28.91 -3.03
N SER A 152 1.71 29.19 -4.24
CA SER A 152 1.48 30.59 -4.68
C SER A 152 0.17 31.09 -4.08
N GLY A 153 0.21 32.22 -3.34
CA GLY A 153 -0.96 32.89 -2.82
C GLY A 153 -1.70 32.22 -1.66
N LYS A 154 -1.15 31.14 -1.08
CA LYS A 154 -1.69 30.42 0.07
C LYS A 154 -0.62 30.26 1.16
N PHE A 155 -1.03 29.93 2.39
CA PHE A 155 -0.11 29.46 3.42
C PHE A 155 0.57 28.17 3.01
N SER A 156 1.85 28.03 3.32
CA SER A 156 2.64 26.83 2.98
C SER A 156 2.30 25.69 3.94
N PRO A 157 1.62 24.63 3.51
CA PRO A 157 1.33 23.47 4.37
C PRO A 157 2.63 22.72 4.69
N ALA A 158 2.76 22.28 5.94
CA ALA A 158 3.89 21.49 6.43
C ALA A 158 3.50 20.05 6.75
N HIS A 159 2.29 19.64 6.34
CA HIS A 159 1.69 18.37 6.71
C HIS A 159 0.97 17.70 5.54
N GLU A 160 0.65 16.46 5.75
CA GLU A 160 -0.19 15.58 4.94
C GLU A 160 -1.16 14.85 5.87
N TYR A 161 -2.05 14.09 5.30
CA TYR A 161 -3.03 13.32 6.05
C TYR A 161 -2.84 11.83 5.83
N ALA A 162 -3.07 11.04 6.87
CA ALA A 162 -3.28 9.61 6.79
C ALA A 162 -4.73 9.34 7.21
N LEU A 163 -5.55 8.92 6.26
CA LEU A 163 -6.95 8.59 6.45
C LEU A 163 -7.07 7.10 6.78
N PHE A 164 -7.58 6.77 7.95
CA PHE A 164 -7.81 5.39 8.37
C PHE A 164 -9.29 5.05 8.27
N PHE A 165 -9.60 4.09 7.41
CA PHE A 165 -10.94 3.57 7.19
C PHE A 165 -10.93 2.06 7.28
N GLY A 166 -12.05 1.45 7.69
CA GLY A 166 -12.09 0.02 7.86
C GLY A 166 -13.48 -0.59 7.74
N LYS A 167 -13.53 -1.91 7.77
CA LYS A 167 -14.78 -2.66 7.83
C LYS A 167 -15.47 -2.44 9.19
N LYS A 168 -16.62 -3.07 9.36
CA LYS A 168 -17.52 -2.86 10.53
C LYS A 168 -16.85 -3.05 11.90
N ASP A 169 -15.93 -4.03 12.00
CA ASP A 169 -15.27 -4.40 13.26
C ASP A 169 -13.87 -3.75 13.39
N ALA A 170 -13.48 -2.90 12.44
CA ALA A 170 -12.20 -2.21 12.45
C ALA A 170 -12.11 -1.24 13.64
N GLN A 171 -11.00 -1.31 14.34
CA GLN A 171 -10.67 -0.40 15.45
C GLN A 171 -9.17 -0.23 15.58
N PRO A 172 -8.69 0.91 16.13
CA PRO A 172 -7.27 1.09 16.39
C PRO A 172 -6.77 0.01 17.37
N GLY A 173 -5.59 -0.55 17.07
CA GLY A 173 -4.89 -1.40 18.02
C GLY A 173 -4.36 -0.60 19.22
N SER A 174 -4.27 -1.23 20.38
CA SER A 174 -3.57 -0.67 21.54
C SER A 174 -2.06 -0.87 21.39
N LEU A 175 -1.30 0.20 21.58
CA LEU A 175 0.15 0.11 21.71
C LEU A 175 0.51 -0.03 23.19
N GLU A 176 1.37 -0.99 23.53
CA GLU A 176 1.97 -1.05 24.86
C GLU A 176 2.82 0.20 25.07
N VAL A 177 2.41 1.03 26.03
CA VAL A 177 3.15 2.23 26.39
C VAL A 177 4.29 1.84 27.34
N THR A 178 5.53 1.91 26.85
CA THR A 178 6.70 1.69 27.70
C THR A 178 6.76 2.72 28.85
N GLU A 179 7.28 2.32 30.01
CA GLU A 179 7.34 3.17 31.21
C GLU A 179 7.98 4.56 30.99
N LYS A 180 8.93 4.67 30.06
CA LYS A 180 9.52 5.96 29.65
C LYS A 180 8.52 6.93 29.01
N LYS A 181 7.46 6.45 28.39
CA LYS A 181 6.39 7.29 27.81
C LYS A 181 5.35 7.71 28.84
N LYS A 182 5.09 6.89 29.87
CA LYS A 182 4.15 7.22 30.97
C LYS A 182 4.54 8.46 31.76
N LYS A 183 5.81 8.86 31.77
CA LYS A 183 6.30 10.05 32.49
C LYS A 183 6.20 11.37 31.69
N ARG A 184 5.64 11.36 30.46
CA ARG A 184 5.52 12.54 29.61
C ARG A 184 4.10 13.08 29.42
N TYR A 185 3.12 12.44 30.04
CA TYR A 185 1.70 12.86 30.02
C TYR A 185 1.16 12.98 31.45
#